data_42262c7a56415ae30885f7e8acfa4478
#
_entry.id   42262c7a56415ae30885f7e8acfa4478
#
_cell.length_a   1.000
_cell.length_b   1.000
_cell.length_c   1.000
_cell.angle_alpha   90.00
_cell.angle_beta   90.00
_cell.angle_gamma   90.00
#
_symmetry.space_group_name_H-M   'P 1'
#
loop_
_entity.id
_entity.type
_entity.pdbx_description
1 polymer ?
#
loop_
_entity_poly.entity_id
_entity_poly.type
_entity_poly.pdbx_seq_one_letter_code
_entity_poly.pdbx_strand_id
1 'polypeptide(L)'
;MVPSSVVVFDFDGTLTVRDTLPCLLRGLAGSRWRYLCGLVACAPWLMAYKLRLIEGGKAKERLTSHLVKGMSQTEFETRCQTIAHENRARLLRNDVLQQLESHVASGAAVYVCSANFATWVEAFLAPINVPVVATDLEVCNGVLTGRFSTPNCNGEQKWLRMKPFLADDTQLEVYGDSKGDVALMSHAQKTHLIK
;
A
#
# COMPACT_ATOMS: atom_id res chain seq x y z
N MET A 1 -18.50 -2.44 18.63
CA MET A 1 -17.74 -1.59 19.59
C MET A 1 -16.46 -1.18 18.89
N VAL A 2 -16.09 0.10 18.95
CA VAL A 2 -14.78 0.58 18.47
C VAL A 2 -13.73 0.11 19.48
N PRO A 3 -12.59 -0.44 19.05
CA PRO A 3 -11.56 -0.92 19.96
C PRO A 3 -10.91 0.23 20.74
N SER A 4 -10.60 -0.03 22.03
CA SER A 4 -9.90 0.94 22.89
C SER A 4 -8.44 1.17 22.52
N SER A 5 -7.85 0.24 21.76
CA SER A 5 -6.47 0.34 21.23
C SER A 5 -6.42 -0.15 19.80
N VAL A 6 -5.78 0.63 18.95
CA VAL A 6 -5.56 0.34 17.52
C VAL A 6 -4.08 0.48 17.20
N VAL A 7 -3.55 -0.51 16.51
CA VAL A 7 -2.16 -0.52 16.02
C VAL A 7 -2.17 -0.47 14.49
N VAL A 8 -1.43 0.48 13.92
CA VAL A 8 -1.36 0.67 12.46
C VAL A 8 0.06 0.52 11.99
N PHE A 9 0.25 -0.35 11.00
CA PHE A 9 1.53 -0.51 10.31
C PHE A 9 1.45 0.08 8.91
N ASP A 10 2.43 0.88 8.52
CA ASP A 10 2.69 1.12 7.12
C ASP A 10 3.28 -0.15 6.47
N PHE A 11 3.21 -0.22 5.15
CA PHE A 11 3.66 -1.40 4.41
C PHE A 11 5.04 -1.21 3.78
N ASP A 12 5.18 -0.29 2.82
CA ASP A 12 6.40 -0.12 2.04
C ASP A 12 7.49 0.62 2.83
N GLY A 13 8.64 -0.04 3.07
CA GLY A 13 9.72 0.50 3.92
C GLY A 13 9.53 0.21 5.41
N THR A 14 8.34 -0.18 5.84
CA THR A 14 7.99 -0.55 7.22
C THR A 14 7.90 -2.07 7.38
N LEU A 15 6.83 -2.70 6.91
CA LEU A 15 6.69 -4.17 6.87
C LEU A 15 7.58 -4.79 5.79
N THR A 16 7.97 -4.01 4.80
CA THR A 16 8.90 -4.43 3.75
C THR A 16 10.22 -3.67 3.83
N VAL A 17 11.30 -4.26 3.32
CA VAL A 17 12.64 -3.65 3.33
C VAL A 17 12.79 -2.46 2.37
N ARG A 18 11.79 -2.22 1.51
CA ARG A 18 11.77 -1.13 0.52
C ARG A 18 10.40 -1.02 -0.15
N ASP A 19 10.20 0.05 -0.95
CA ASP A 19 9.05 0.20 -1.83
C ASP A 19 8.88 -1.02 -2.75
N THR A 20 7.69 -1.63 -2.72
CA THR A 20 7.34 -2.84 -3.47
C THR A 20 6.59 -2.55 -4.77
N LEU A 21 6.13 -1.32 -5.00
CA LEU A 21 5.45 -0.94 -6.24
C LEU A 21 6.26 -1.28 -7.51
N PRO A 22 7.59 -1.01 -7.58
CA PRO A 22 8.39 -1.41 -8.73
C PRO A 22 8.42 -2.92 -8.97
N CYS A 23 8.36 -3.73 -7.90
CA CYS A 23 8.29 -5.19 -7.98
C CYS A 23 6.97 -5.62 -8.62
N LEU A 24 5.84 -5.09 -8.13
CA LEU A 24 4.52 -5.33 -8.69
C LEU A 24 4.46 -4.95 -10.17
N LEU A 25 4.81 -3.71 -10.52
CA LEU A 25 4.72 -3.20 -11.89
C LEU A 25 5.59 -4.01 -12.86
N ARG A 26 6.76 -4.44 -12.42
CA ARG A 26 7.65 -5.29 -13.22
C ARG A 26 7.06 -6.69 -13.43
N GLY A 27 6.46 -7.29 -12.42
CA GLY A 27 5.76 -8.56 -12.50
C GLY A 27 4.54 -8.49 -13.42
N LEU A 28 3.72 -7.44 -13.29
CA LEU A 28 2.56 -7.21 -14.15
C LEU A 28 2.94 -6.98 -15.61
N ALA A 29 4.05 -6.34 -15.88
CA ALA A 29 4.55 -6.14 -17.24
C ALA A 29 4.90 -7.48 -17.94
N GLY A 30 5.28 -8.52 -17.18
CA GLY A 30 5.63 -9.85 -17.69
C GLY A 30 6.94 -9.89 -18.48
N SER A 31 7.47 -8.75 -18.94
CA SER A 31 8.76 -8.65 -19.58
C SER A 31 9.48 -7.34 -19.27
N ARG A 32 10.82 -7.38 -19.29
CA ARG A 32 11.65 -6.18 -19.04
C ARG A 32 11.37 -5.08 -20.06
N TRP A 33 11.15 -5.44 -21.31
CA TRP A 33 10.86 -4.47 -22.38
C TRP A 33 9.53 -3.76 -22.17
N ARG A 34 8.47 -4.48 -21.88
CA ARG A 34 7.16 -3.86 -21.60
C ARG A 34 7.22 -2.94 -20.38
N TYR A 35 7.96 -3.32 -19.34
CA TYR A 35 8.19 -2.46 -18.18
C TYR A 35 8.94 -1.18 -18.56
N LEU A 36 10.05 -1.29 -19.30
CA LEU A 36 10.83 -0.14 -19.75
C LEU A 36 10.03 0.77 -20.69
N CYS A 37 9.29 0.20 -21.64
CA CYS A 37 8.40 0.98 -22.52
C CYS A 37 7.34 1.73 -21.69
N GLY A 38 6.77 1.11 -20.67
CA GLY A 38 5.84 1.78 -19.75
C GLY A 38 6.47 2.94 -19.00
N LEU A 39 7.71 2.79 -18.49
CA LEU A 39 8.44 3.86 -17.84
C LEU A 39 8.74 5.01 -18.80
N VAL A 40 9.16 4.73 -20.03
CA VAL A 40 9.43 5.74 -21.07
C VAL A 40 8.15 6.49 -21.45
N ALA A 41 7.04 5.75 -21.66
CA ALA A 41 5.74 6.36 -21.96
C ALA A 41 5.23 7.26 -20.83
N CYS A 42 5.56 6.92 -19.57
CA CYS A 42 5.18 7.72 -18.41
C CYS A 42 6.25 8.74 -17.98
N ALA A 43 7.40 8.82 -18.66
CA ALA A 43 8.48 9.73 -18.31
C ALA A 43 8.04 11.21 -18.16
N PRO A 44 7.17 11.79 -19.01
CA PRO A 44 6.70 13.17 -18.81
C PRO A 44 5.97 13.36 -17.49
N TRP A 45 5.16 12.38 -17.05
CA TRP A 45 4.43 12.42 -15.79
C TRP A 45 5.35 12.24 -14.58
N LEU A 46 6.35 11.37 -14.69
CA LEU A 46 7.37 11.20 -13.66
C LEU A 46 8.24 12.45 -13.51
N MET A 47 8.55 13.13 -14.64
CA MET A 47 9.25 14.41 -14.61
C MET A 47 8.41 15.51 -13.99
N ALA A 48 7.14 15.63 -14.38
CA ALA A 48 6.20 16.58 -13.78
C ALA A 48 6.06 16.37 -12.27
N TYR A 49 6.03 15.13 -11.80
CA TYR A 49 6.05 14.80 -10.36
C TYR A 49 7.35 15.27 -9.69
N LYS A 50 8.53 14.99 -10.28
CA LYS A 50 9.83 15.46 -9.75
C LYS A 50 9.91 17.00 -9.67
N LEU A 51 9.30 17.68 -10.63
CA LEU A 51 9.20 19.15 -10.65
C LEU A 51 8.07 19.69 -9.75
N ARG A 52 7.39 18.83 -9.00
CA ARG A 52 6.26 19.16 -8.12
C ARG A 52 5.07 19.84 -8.84
N LEU A 53 4.93 19.62 -10.15
CA LEU A 53 3.81 20.14 -10.97
C LEU A 53 2.56 19.29 -10.84
N ILE A 54 2.69 18.02 -10.42
CA ILE A 54 1.58 17.11 -10.16
C ILE A 54 1.83 16.32 -8.87
N GLU A 55 0.75 15.84 -8.27
CA GLU A 55 0.80 14.95 -7.11
C GLU A 55 1.34 13.57 -7.48
N GLY A 56 2.05 12.93 -6.53
CA GLY A 56 2.60 11.59 -6.73
C GLY A 56 1.55 10.53 -7.05
N GLY A 57 0.34 10.67 -6.50
CA GLY A 57 -0.82 9.82 -6.80
C GLY A 57 -1.18 9.80 -8.29
N LYS A 58 -1.17 10.96 -8.97
CA LYS A 58 -1.46 11.07 -10.41
C LYS A 58 -0.38 10.41 -11.27
N ALA A 59 0.88 10.58 -10.93
CA ALA A 59 1.99 9.93 -11.65
C ALA A 59 1.91 8.40 -11.48
N LYS A 60 1.63 7.93 -10.26
CA LYS A 60 1.42 6.52 -9.95
C LYS A 60 0.24 5.94 -10.73
N GLU A 61 -0.90 6.62 -10.75
CA GLU A 61 -2.08 6.19 -11.47
C GLU A 61 -1.80 6.03 -12.99
N ARG A 62 -1.09 6.99 -13.61
CA ARG A 62 -0.71 6.90 -15.03
C ARG A 62 0.17 5.71 -15.32
N LEU A 63 1.20 5.50 -14.48
CA LEU A 63 2.13 4.38 -14.66
C LEU A 63 1.40 3.03 -14.50
N THR A 64 0.55 2.91 -13.49
CA THR A 64 -0.23 1.69 -13.23
C THR A 64 -1.24 1.45 -14.35
N SER A 65 -1.98 2.50 -14.76
CA SER A 65 -2.98 2.42 -15.84
C SER A 65 -2.40 1.81 -17.11
N HIS A 66 -1.17 2.16 -17.48
CA HIS A 66 -0.51 1.61 -18.66
C HIS A 66 -0.38 0.07 -18.63
N LEU A 67 -0.29 -0.52 -17.45
CA LEU A 67 -0.08 -1.96 -17.27
C LEU A 67 -1.36 -2.73 -16.95
N VAL A 68 -2.33 -2.11 -16.25
CA VAL A 68 -3.50 -2.84 -15.73
C VAL A 68 -4.81 -2.52 -16.46
N LYS A 69 -4.88 -1.44 -17.22
CA LYS A 69 -6.11 -1.08 -17.95
C LYS A 69 -6.53 -2.19 -18.90
N GLY A 70 -7.78 -2.66 -18.75
CA GLY A 70 -8.34 -3.74 -19.55
C GLY A 70 -8.05 -5.15 -19.00
N MET A 71 -7.28 -5.28 -17.91
CA MET A 71 -7.08 -6.55 -17.21
C MET A 71 -8.32 -6.89 -16.38
N SER A 72 -8.74 -8.15 -16.33
CA SER A 72 -9.80 -8.56 -15.41
C SER A 72 -9.33 -8.46 -13.97
N GLN A 73 -10.28 -8.18 -13.05
CA GLN A 73 -10.00 -8.13 -11.62
C GLN A 73 -9.36 -9.45 -11.14
N THR A 74 -9.92 -10.58 -11.54
CA THR A 74 -9.41 -11.90 -11.16
C THR A 74 -8.00 -12.16 -11.67
N GLU A 75 -7.68 -11.72 -12.89
CA GLU A 75 -6.32 -11.81 -13.42
C GLU A 75 -5.33 -10.96 -12.59
N PHE A 76 -5.73 -9.74 -12.24
CA PHE A 76 -4.91 -8.86 -11.41
C PHE A 76 -4.64 -9.46 -10.03
N GLU A 77 -5.69 -9.97 -9.36
CA GLU A 77 -5.59 -10.64 -8.06
C GLU A 77 -4.65 -11.84 -8.12
N THR A 78 -4.84 -12.72 -9.11
CA THR A 78 -3.98 -13.91 -9.31
C THR A 78 -2.51 -13.52 -9.54
N ARG A 79 -2.26 -12.49 -10.35
CA ARG A 79 -0.90 -12.01 -10.59
C ARG A 79 -0.29 -11.39 -9.33
N CYS A 80 -1.05 -10.61 -8.55
CA CYS A 80 -0.59 -10.09 -7.26
C CYS A 80 -0.19 -11.22 -6.32
N GLN A 81 -1.01 -12.26 -6.19
CA GLN A 81 -0.72 -13.43 -5.35
C GLN A 81 0.56 -14.15 -5.79
N THR A 82 0.72 -14.41 -7.08
CA THR A 82 1.90 -15.07 -7.63
C THR A 82 3.17 -14.26 -7.37
N ILE A 83 3.16 -12.97 -7.70
CA ILE A 83 4.31 -12.08 -7.53
C ILE A 83 4.64 -11.90 -6.04
N ALA A 84 3.63 -11.77 -5.18
CA ALA A 84 3.81 -11.66 -3.74
C ALA A 84 4.44 -12.94 -3.17
N HIS A 85 3.94 -14.11 -3.53
CA HIS A 85 4.47 -15.40 -3.10
C HIS A 85 5.96 -15.55 -3.44
N GLU A 86 6.35 -15.24 -4.69
CA GLU A 86 7.75 -15.32 -5.15
C GLU A 86 8.71 -14.34 -4.44
N ASN A 87 8.18 -13.23 -3.91
CA ASN A 87 9.00 -12.13 -3.40
C ASN A 87 8.87 -11.94 -1.88
N ARG A 88 7.89 -12.56 -1.23
CA ARG A 88 7.56 -12.36 0.19
C ARG A 88 8.76 -12.55 1.09
N ALA A 89 9.43 -13.69 1.03
CA ALA A 89 10.57 -14.02 1.89
C ALA A 89 11.74 -13.02 1.78
N ARG A 90 11.89 -12.39 0.61
CA ARG A 90 12.96 -11.43 0.34
C ARG A 90 12.59 -10.00 0.72
N LEU A 91 11.30 -9.66 0.67
CA LEU A 91 10.84 -8.28 0.82
C LEU A 91 10.29 -7.97 2.21
N LEU A 92 9.74 -8.95 2.93
CA LEU A 92 9.25 -8.71 4.29
C LEU A 92 10.39 -8.55 5.29
N ARG A 93 10.21 -7.62 6.21
CA ARG A 93 11.05 -7.46 7.41
C ARG A 93 10.55 -8.39 8.51
N ASN A 94 11.31 -9.41 8.83
CA ASN A 94 10.92 -10.41 9.82
C ASN A 94 10.74 -9.80 11.23
N ASP A 95 11.56 -8.85 11.60
CA ASP A 95 11.52 -8.17 12.91
C ASP A 95 10.22 -7.36 13.09
N VAL A 96 9.81 -6.59 12.08
CA VAL A 96 8.58 -5.80 12.13
C VAL A 96 7.35 -6.70 11.95
N LEU A 97 7.46 -7.74 11.12
CA LEU A 97 6.41 -8.73 10.94
C LEU A 97 6.09 -9.46 12.24
N GLN A 98 7.10 -9.88 13.00
CA GLN A 98 6.91 -10.49 14.33
C GLN A 98 6.22 -9.55 15.32
N GLN A 99 6.49 -8.23 15.26
CA GLN A 99 5.79 -7.25 16.09
C GLN A 99 4.30 -7.19 15.69
N LEU A 100 3.99 -7.15 14.39
CA LEU A 100 2.61 -7.19 13.90
C LEU A 100 1.89 -8.47 14.38
N GLU A 101 2.51 -9.64 14.21
CA GLU A 101 1.96 -10.93 14.64
C GLU A 101 1.76 -10.97 16.16
N SER A 102 2.66 -10.38 16.94
CA SER A 102 2.53 -10.27 18.40
C SER A 102 1.32 -9.41 18.79
N HIS A 103 1.11 -8.27 18.13
CA HIS A 103 -0.09 -7.45 18.37
C HIS A 103 -1.38 -8.19 18.01
N VAL A 104 -1.41 -8.91 16.88
CA VAL A 104 -2.55 -9.75 16.49
C VAL A 104 -2.80 -10.85 17.55
N ALA A 105 -1.76 -11.55 18.00
CA ALA A 105 -1.85 -12.60 19.01
C ALA A 105 -2.32 -12.06 20.37
N SER A 106 -2.01 -10.82 20.71
CA SER A 106 -2.51 -10.16 21.93
C SER A 106 -3.97 -9.72 21.87
N GLY A 107 -4.63 -9.87 20.70
CA GLY A 107 -6.02 -9.46 20.48
C GLY A 107 -6.18 -7.96 20.21
N ALA A 108 -5.11 -7.23 19.89
CA ALA A 108 -5.18 -5.85 19.49
C ALA A 108 -5.87 -5.70 18.13
N ALA A 109 -6.55 -4.58 17.92
CA ALA A 109 -7.08 -4.22 16.60
C ALA A 109 -5.93 -3.70 15.72
N VAL A 110 -5.44 -4.55 14.83
CA VAL A 110 -4.29 -4.25 13.96
C VAL A 110 -4.77 -3.95 12.54
N TYR A 111 -4.22 -2.89 11.94
CA TYR A 111 -4.47 -2.49 10.55
C TYR A 111 -3.14 -2.30 9.82
N VAL A 112 -3.16 -2.53 8.50
CA VAL A 112 -2.07 -2.10 7.62
C VAL A 112 -2.60 -0.97 6.73
N CYS A 113 -1.93 0.20 6.81
CA CYS A 113 -2.33 1.40 6.07
C CYS A 113 -1.27 1.80 5.06
N SER A 114 -1.56 1.66 3.76
CA SER A 114 -0.53 1.81 2.71
C SER A 114 -0.97 2.68 1.54
N ALA A 115 -0.03 3.44 1.01
CA ALA A 115 -0.20 4.09 -0.28
C ALA A 115 -0.28 3.09 -1.45
N ASN A 116 0.19 1.85 -1.30
CA ASN A 116 0.16 0.84 -2.34
C ASN A 116 -1.27 0.30 -2.59
N PHE A 117 -1.47 -0.65 -3.49
CA PHE A 117 -2.80 -1.18 -3.79
C PHE A 117 -3.23 -2.20 -2.76
N ALA A 118 -4.52 -2.14 -2.34
CA ALA A 118 -5.07 -3.04 -1.32
C ALA A 118 -4.81 -4.51 -1.72
N THR A 119 -5.21 -4.93 -2.90
CA THR A 119 -5.01 -6.30 -3.42
C THR A 119 -3.54 -6.75 -3.37
N TRP A 120 -2.59 -5.83 -3.62
CA TRP A 120 -1.16 -6.14 -3.55
C TRP A 120 -0.69 -6.35 -2.11
N VAL A 121 -1.07 -5.47 -1.21
CA VAL A 121 -0.72 -5.56 0.21
C VAL A 121 -1.34 -6.80 0.84
N GLU A 122 -2.62 -7.08 0.57
CA GLU A 122 -3.33 -8.28 1.01
C GLU A 122 -2.65 -9.56 0.55
N ALA A 123 -2.15 -9.61 -0.70
CA ALA A 123 -1.42 -10.76 -1.21
C ALA A 123 -0.15 -11.08 -0.41
N PHE A 124 0.55 -10.05 0.10
CA PHE A 124 1.69 -10.24 1.00
C PHE A 124 1.28 -10.71 2.39
N LEU A 125 0.13 -10.26 2.87
CA LEU A 125 -0.33 -10.47 4.24
C LEU A 125 -1.34 -11.63 4.37
N ALA A 126 -1.70 -12.28 3.27
CA ALA A 126 -2.67 -13.36 3.23
C ALA A 126 -2.57 -14.39 4.37
N PRO A 127 -1.37 -14.86 4.80
CA PRO A 127 -1.25 -15.78 5.91
C PRO A 127 -1.60 -15.21 7.29
N ILE A 128 -1.61 -13.87 7.44
CA ILE A 128 -1.83 -13.20 8.75
C ILE A 128 -3.27 -12.69 8.86
N ASN A 129 -3.92 -12.42 7.72
CA ASN A 129 -5.31 -11.97 7.63
C ASN A 129 -5.62 -10.72 8.49
N VAL A 130 -4.85 -9.65 8.30
CA VAL A 130 -5.09 -8.34 8.92
C VAL A 130 -5.82 -7.41 7.96
N PRO A 131 -6.75 -6.55 8.44
CA PRO A 131 -7.40 -5.55 7.62
C PRO A 131 -6.41 -4.58 6.96
N VAL A 132 -6.64 -4.31 5.67
CA VAL A 132 -5.81 -3.40 4.87
C VAL A 132 -6.61 -2.16 4.49
N VAL A 133 -6.05 -0.98 4.77
CA VAL A 133 -6.55 0.34 4.34
C VAL A 133 -5.55 0.90 3.35
N ALA A 134 -5.85 0.81 2.06
CA ALA A 134 -4.88 1.15 1.02
C ALA A 134 -5.55 1.77 -0.21
N THR A 135 -4.78 2.13 -1.23
CA THR A 135 -5.31 2.66 -2.48
C THR A 135 -6.04 1.57 -3.25
N ASP A 136 -7.24 1.86 -3.76
CA ASP A 136 -8.02 0.92 -4.55
C ASP A 136 -8.03 1.29 -6.02
N LEU A 137 -8.02 0.26 -6.88
CA LEU A 137 -8.21 0.40 -8.32
C LEU A 137 -9.69 0.36 -8.68
N GLU A 138 -10.08 1.20 -9.62
CA GLU A 138 -11.45 1.20 -10.14
C GLU A 138 -11.71 -0.01 -11.03
N VAL A 139 -12.80 -0.73 -10.73
CA VAL A 139 -13.28 -1.88 -11.49
C VAL A 139 -14.63 -1.52 -12.11
N CYS A 140 -14.78 -1.74 -13.40
CA CYS A 140 -16.03 -1.60 -14.11
C CYS A 140 -16.34 -2.91 -14.86
N ASN A 141 -17.49 -3.53 -14.59
CA ASN A 141 -17.89 -4.81 -15.18
C ASN A 141 -16.82 -5.91 -15.06
N GLY A 142 -16.14 -6.00 -13.89
CA GLY A 142 -15.10 -6.99 -13.65
C GLY A 142 -13.75 -6.71 -14.31
N VAL A 143 -13.56 -5.52 -14.89
CA VAL A 143 -12.34 -5.11 -15.60
C VAL A 143 -11.78 -3.83 -14.99
N LEU A 144 -10.46 -3.79 -14.80
CA LEU A 144 -9.75 -2.61 -14.31
C LEU A 144 -9.77 -1.48 -15.32
N THR A 145 -10.23 -0.30 -14.92
CA THR A 145 -10.24 0.90 -15.79
C THR A 145 -8.88 1.56 -15.91
N GLY A 146 -7.96 1.22 -14.98
CA GLY A 146 -6.66 1.85 -14.82
C GLY A 146 -6.70 3.14 -14.01
N ARG A 147 -7.86 3.52 -13.44
CA ARG A 147 -8.00 4.65 -12.51
C ARG A 147 -7.99 4.16 -11.06
N PHE A 148 -7.82 5.08 -10.14
CA PHE A 148 -8.05 4.82 -8.73
C PHE A 148 -9.51 5.08 -8.39
N SER A 149 -10.14 4.18 -7.63
CA SER A 149 -11.50 4.37 -7.08
C SER A 149 -11.45 5.18 -5.77
N THR A 150 -10.28 5.22 -5.12
CA THR A 150 -10.05 6.00 -3.91
C THR A 150 -8.87 6.95 -4.11
N PRO A 151 -8.78 8.06 -3.35
CA PRO A 151 -7.55 8.85 -3.30
C PRO A 151 -6.34 8.00 -2.93
N ASN A 152 -5.16 8.34 -3.46
CA ASN A 152 -3.91 7.66 -3.08
C ASN A 152 -3.69 7.76 -1.55
N CYS A 153 -3.64 6.62 -0.87
CA CYS A 153 -3.60 6.53 0.59
C CYS A 153 -2.22 6.91 1.14
N ASN A 154 -1.84 8.18 1.00
CA ASN A 154 -0.55 8.73 1.41
C ASN A 154 -0.73 10.08 2.13
N GLY A 155 0.15 10.39 3.07
CA GLY A 155 0.09 11.65 3.83
C GLY A 155 -1.22 11.79 4.60
N GLU A 156 -1.89 12.92 4.42
CA GLU A 156 -3.18 13.20 5.08
C GLU A 156 -4.25 12.12 4.79
N GLN A 157 -4.21 11.48 3.61
CA GLN A 157 -5.15 10.43 3.27
C GLN A 157 -5.02 9.19 4.16
N LYS A 158 -3.85 8.88 4.70
CA LYS A 158 -3.69 7.81 5.69
C LYS A 158 -4.51 8.11 6.95
N TRP A 159 -4.42 9.33 7.47
CA TRP A 159 -5.21 9.75 8.62
C TRP A 159 -6.71 9.74 8.34
N LEU A 160 -7.14 10.40 7.25
CA LEU A 160 -8.56 10.50 6.90
C LEU A 160 -9.23 9.14 6.72
N ARG A 161 -8.50 8.15 6.17
CA ARG A 161 -9.02 6.81 5.95
C ARG A 161 -8.95 5.92 7.19
N MET A 162 -8.03 6.19 8.12
CA MET A 162 -7.97 5.47 9.40
C MET A 162 -8.96 6.01 10.43
N LYS A 163 -9.27 7.32 10.40
CA LYS A 163 -10.17 7.98 11.35
C LYS A 163 -11.50 7.25 11.61
N PRO A 164 -12.20 6.67 10.61
CA PRO A 164 -13.46 5.96 10.86
C PRO A 164 -13.34 4.72 11.75
N PHE A 165 -12.15 4.18 11.94
CA PHE A 165 -11.87 3.01 12.78
C PHE A 165 -11.45 3.38 14.21
N LEU A 166 -11.40 4.67 14.53
CA LEU A 166 -10.93 5.21 15.80
C LEU A 166 -12.08 5.92 16.52
N ALA A 167 -12.19 5.74 17.84
CA ALA A 167 -12.99 6.57 18.71
C ALA A 167 -12.11 7.69 19.31
N ASP A 168 -12.71 8.69 19.98
CA ASP A 168 -11.98 9.82 20.55
C ASP A 168 -11.00 9.39 21.67
N ASP A 169 -11.29 8.28 22.35
CA ASP A 169 -10.49 7.69 23.42
C ASP A 169 -9.58 6.53 22.96
N THR A 170 -9.56 6.21 21.67
CA THR A 170 -8.73 5.12 21.14
C THR A 170 -7.25 5.44 21.30
N GLN A 171 -6.51 4.53 21.91
CA GLN A 171 -5.05 4.58 21.96
C GLN A 171 -4.48 4.12 20.61
N LEU A 172 -3.93 5.04 19.85
CA LEU A 172 -3.37 4.78 18.52
C LEU A 172 -1.85 4.61 18.60
N GLU A 173 -1.37 3.47 18.13
CA GLU A 173 0.06 3.16 17.96
C GLU A 173 0.37 3.00 16.46
N VAL A 174 1.41 3.68 15.95
CA VAL A 174 1.72 3.71 14.51
C VAL A 174 3.18 3.35 14.25
N TYR A 175 3.38 2.42 13.32
CA TYR A 175 4.67 2.05 12.75
C TYR A 175 4.77 2.60 11.33
N GLY A 176 5.81 3.35 11.01
CA GLY A 176 6.02 3.93 9.68
C GLY A 176 7.49 4.29 9.45
N ASP A 177 7.86 4.60 8.20
CA ASP A 177 9.25 4.89 7.80
C ASP A 177 9.44 6.28 7.17
N SER A 178 8.37 6.92 6.74
CA SER A 178 8.44 7.99 5.77
C SER A 178 7.63 9.24 6.13
N LYS A 179 7.83 10.29 5.32
CA LYS A 179 7.00 11.50 5.39
C LYS A 179 5.53 11.23 5.09
N GLY A 180 5.23 10.14 4.41
CA GLY A 180 3.86 9.70 4.12
C GLY A 180 3.07 9.30 5.35
N ASP A 181 3.75 9.01 6.48
CA ASP A 181 3.14 8.54 7.71
C ASP A 181 2.95 9.66 8.75
N VAL A 182 3.61 10.81 8.54
CA VAL A 182 3.66 11.91 9.51
C VAL A 182 2.26 12.38 9.92
N ALA A 183 1.33 12.51 8.97
CA ALA A 183 -0.04 12.93 9.29
C ALA A 183 -0.73 11.94 10.22
N LEU A 184 -0.63 10.63 9.96
CA LEU A 184 -1.19 9.59 10.82
C LEU A 184 -0.46 9.54 12.18
N MET A 185 0.87 9.59 12.17
CA MET A 185 1.70 9.59 13.39
C MET A 185 1.43 10.78 14.31
N SER A 186 1.08 11.95 13.75
CA SER A 186 0.79 13.15 14.57
C SER A 186 -0.45 13.00 15.44
N HIS A 187 -1.31 12.04 15.16
CA HIS A 187 -2.49 11.72 15.95
C HIS A 187 -2.29 10.50 16.87
N ALA A 188 -1.12 9.85 16.81
CA ALA A 188 -0.83 8.67 17.61
C ALA A 188 -0.26 9.03 18.98
N GLN A 189 -0.60 8.25 20.01
CA GLN A 189 0.00 8.33 21.34
C GLN A 189 1.37 7.64 21.37
N LYS A 190 1.58 6.66 20.48
CA LYS A 190 2.86 5.95 20.37
C LYS A 190 3.26 5.78 18.92
N THR A 191 4.49 6.11 18.59
CA THR A 191 5.02 6.04 17.22
C THR A 191 6.35 5.31 17.17
N HIS A 192 6.53 4.51 16.12
CA HIS A 192 7.76 3.78 15.84
C HIS A 192 8.26 4.15 14.44
N LEU A 193 9.38 4.86 14.40
CA LEU A 193 10.04 5.18 13.13
C LEU A 193 10.98 4.03 12.75
N ILE A 194 10.61 3.29 11.72
CA ILE A 194 11.40 2.20 11.17
C ILE A 194 12.47 2.77 10.22
N LYS A 195 13.70 2.27 10.30
CA LYS A 195 14.83 2.73 9.48
C LYS A 195 15.41 1.61 8.63
#